data_72d0a03620817060d461352507fcba8b
#
_entry.id   72d0a03620817060d461352507fcba8b
#
_cell.length_a   1.000
_cell.length_b   1.000
_cell.length_c   1.000
_cell.angle_alpha   90.00
_cell.angle_beta   90.00
_cell.angle_gamma   90.00
#
_symmetry.space_group_name_H-M   'P 1'
#
loop_
_entity.id
_entity.type
_entity.pdbx_description
1 polymer ?
#
loop_
_entity_poly.entity_id
_entity_poly.type
_entity_poly.pdbx_seq_one_letter_code
_entity_poly.pdbx_strand_id
1 'polypeptide(L)'
;MKKIFGVFLSFLLGVQFLGAENNLPSLLFGYLKNDLTLQKAALTAQSKALDYDSTKINNGIDLTVSTGTVKIQSSSDGTKYTFTPNAVLSIPEWNGTKLTASFPMTKKSGYESENGTFLDDGNVKISTGIITSAPLKRKISLLEAERSYIEAERAAQNQALTVENDFYTNLKTLYGYVSDVLSKKDDLYDDELDLRVLTAQGYSKTSASYRKKYLEIQSDRRNVNEALRKLERETSIFAIKCGVDYTRVFDPKTFDIKKADELSEQALTAVKDFLPMEIPNVELEDVLSYKAENYTDTESALWNQYIGDLKRKTDYKMELGAYGGYTFNESSSKYDTVDGGLTFDWKGITASAGVSVPTGQNLFPLDGSSGGQSSKSPVYTFSLTLTPNTWRLASIDKKQDALEEKIDEISVKSAADDYETAILDKLTERGDLRWSEKSYAEEYDMYSQLEYDMDTWLKAGSVTESDYLDAANNRDKAQMNMLVNAVEKIIYNNKVKLLFVKEKD
;
A
#
# COMPACT_ATOMS: atom_id res chain seq x y z
N MET A 1 -13.63 -10.57 7.80
CA MET A 1 -12.55 -10.09 6.91
C MET A 1 -12.79 -10.31 5.41
N LYS A 2 -13.30 -11.44 4.92
CA LYS A 2 -13.64 -11.63 3.48
C LYS A 2 -14.78 -10.75 2.94
N LYS A 3 -15.58 -10.10 3.79
CA LYS A 3 -16.77 -9.32 3.36
C LYS A 3 -16.47 -7.86 2.98
N ILE A 4 -15.42 -7.23 3.51
CA ILE A 4 -15.15 -5.80 3.26
C ILE A 4 -14.38 -5.60 1.96
N PHE A 5 -13.42 -6.46 1.66
CA PHE A 5 -12.67 -6.41 0.39
C PHE A 5 -13.53 -6.80 -0.82
N GLY A 6 -14.48 -7.72 -0.62
CA GLY A 6 -15.49 -8.04 -1.64
C GLY A 6 -16.43 -6.88 -1.98
N VAL A 7 -16.69 -5.98 -1.04
CA VAL A 7 -17.53 -4.80 -1.24
C VAL A 7 -16.77 -3.71 -2.03
N PHE A 8 -15.48 -3.49 -1.77
CA PHE A 8 -14.69 -2.49 -2.50
C PHE A 8 -14.41 -2.93 -3.95
N LEU A 9 -14.10 -4.20 -4.17
CA LEU A 9 -13.91 -4.75 -5.52
C LEU A 9 -15.24 -4.91 -6.27
N SER A 10 -16.35 -5.23 -5.57
CA SER A 10 -17.68 -5.27 -6.17
C SER A 10 -18.25 -3.86 -6.42
N PHE A 11 -17.82 -2.84 -5.69
CA PHE A 11 -18.13 -1.44 -6.02
C PHE A 11 -17.40 -1.00 -7.30
N LEU A 12 -16.16 -1.44 -7.51
CA LEU A 12 -15.41 -1.22 -8.77
C LEU A 12 -15.93 -2.07 -9.94
N LEU A 13 -16.55 -3.22 -9.68
CA LEU A 13 -16.98 -4.17 -10.73
C LEU A 13 -18.49 -4.22 -10.96
N GLY A 14 -19.31 -3.61 -10.10
CA GLY A 14 -20.74 -3.90 -10.03
C GLY A 14 -21.73 -2.78 -10.37
N VAL A 15 -21.28 -1.56 -10.62
CA VAL A 15 -22.20 -0.49 -11.00
C VAL A 15 -22.06 -0.22 -12.51
N GLN A 16 -22.87 -0.90 -13.30
CA GLN A 16 -23.16 -0.46 -14.66
C GLN A 16 -24.11 0.75 -14.56
N PHE A 17 -23.53 1.97 -14.52
CA PHE A 17 -24.28 3.16 -14.83
C PHE A 17 -24.56 3.17 -16.34
N LEU A 18 -25.74 2.66 -16.71
CA LEU A 18 -26.35 2.90 -18.02
C LEU A 18 -26.92 4.31 -18.00
N GLY A 19 -26.17 5.26 -18.50
CA GLY A 19 -26.61 6.64 -18.71
C GLY A 19 -25.40 7.53 -18.97
N ALA A 20 -25.27 8.00 -20.20
CA ALA A 20 -24.21 8.92 -20.61
C ALA A 20 -24.52 10.37 -20.15
N GLU A 21 -24.64 10.58 -18.85
CA GLU A 21 -24.59 11.93 -18.27
C GLU A 21 -23.21 12.15 -17.67
N ASN A 22 -22.54 13.22 -18.10
CA ASN A 22 -21.25 13.68 -17.57
C ASN A 22 -21.45 14.31 -16.18
N ASN A 23 -22.05 13.54 -15.25
CA ASN A 23 -22.20 13.98 -13.87
C ASN A 23 -20.95 13.65 -13.04
N LEU A 24 -20.71 14.43 -12.00
CA LEU A 24 -19.54 14.29 -11.12
C LEU A 24 -19.29 12.86 -10.65
N PRO A 25 -20.28 12.07 -10.16
CA PRO A 25 -20.07 10.70 -9.72
C PRO A 25 -19.60 9.76 -10.84
N SER A 26 -20.11 9.91 -12.07
CA SER A 26 -19.71 9.04 -13.19
C SER A 26 -18.30 9.34 -13.66
N LEU A 27 -17.90 10.61 -13.71
CA LEU A 27 -16.55 11.03 -14.05
C LEU A 27 -15.54 10.53 -12.99
N LEU A 28 -15.84 10.71 -11.71
CA LEU A 28 -15.00 10.21 -10.61
C LEU A 28 -14.87 8.69 -10.65
N PHE A 29 -15.96 7.98 -10.85
CA PHE A 29 -15.92 6.52 -10.97
C PHE A 29 -15.04 6.06 -12.14
N GLY A 30 -15.19 6.68 -13.31
CA GLY A 30 -14.36 6.40 -14.47
C GLY A 30 -12.88 6.66 -14.21
N TYR A 31 -12.57 7.77 -13.56
CA TYR A 31 -11.21 8.15 -13.20
C TYR A 31 -10.56 7.12 -12.26
N LEU A 32 -11.25 6.73 -11.18
CA LEU A 32 -10.78 5.71 -10.23
C LEU A 32 -10.62 4.35 -10.89
N LYS A 33 -11.56 3.95 -11.76
CA LYS A 33 -11.53 2.66 -12.45
C LYS A 33 -10.33 2.54 -13.41
N ASN A 34 -9.98 3.63 -14.08
CA ASN A 34 -8.92 3.65 -15.08
C ASN A 34 -7.53 3.85 -14.47
N ASP A 35 -7.42 4.20 -13.19
CA ASP A 35 -6.13 4.43 -12.55
C ASP A 35 -5.38 3.12 -12.29
N LEU A 36 -4.21 2.99 -12.95
CA LEU A 36 -3.37 1.79 -12.86
C LEU A 36 -2.65 1.68 -11.51
N THR A 37 -2.40 2.81 -10.83
CA THR A 37 -1.72 2.81 -9.54
C THR A 37 -2.63 2.25 -8.45
N LEU A 38 -3.92 2.60 -8.49
CA LEU A 38 -4.94 2.04 -7.62
C LEU A 38 -5.14 0.54 -7.86
N GLN A 39 -5.20 0.10 -9.13
CA GLN A 39 -5.28 -1.32 -9.47
C GLN A 39 -4.07 -2.09 -8.94
N LYS A 40 -2.85 -1.53 -9.11
CA LYS A 40 -1.62 -2.12 -8.58
C LYS A 40 -1.63 -2.22 -7.06
N ALA A 41 -2.07 -1.18 -6.35
CA ALA A 41 -2.16 -1.18 -4.90
C ALA A 41 -3.13 -2.27 -4.39
N ALA A 42 -4.29 -2.43 -5.05
CA ALA A 42 -5.26 -3.48 -4.73
C ALA A 42 -4.68 -4.89 -4.93
N LEU A 43 -3.96 -5.14 -6.03
CA LEU A 43 -3.28 -6.42 -6.29
C LEU A 43 -2.16 -6.68 -5.28
N THR A 44 -1.42 -5.64 -4.86
CA THR A 44 -0.39 -5.76 -3.82
C THR A 44 -0.99 -6.16 -2.49
N ALA A 45 -2.13 -5.58 -2.10
CA ALA A 45 -2.83 -5.97 -0.87
C ALA A 45 -3.29 -7.44 -0.92
N GLN A 46 -3.79 -7.92 -2.06
CA GLN A 46 -4.12 -9.34 -2.25
C GLN A 46 -2.90 -10.25 -2.14
N SER A 47 -1.76 -9.86 -2.73
CA SER A 47 -0.51 -10.61 -2.62
C SER A 47 -0.07 -10.71 -1.15
N LYS A 48 -0.15 -9.61 -0.38
CA LYS A 48 0.21 -9.61 1.05
C LYS A 48 -0.73 -10.43 1.92
N ALA A 49 -2.02 -10.52 1.55
CA ALA A 49 -2.95 -11.43 2.19
C ALA A 49 -2.54 -12.91 2.01
N LEU A 50 -2.10 -13.27 0.80
CA LEU A 50 -1.59 -14.62 0.50
C LEU A 50 -0.27 -14.90 1.22
N ASP A 51 0.64 -13.90 1.32
CA ASP A 51 1.88 -14.02 2.10
C ASP A 51 1.58 -14.28 3.58
N TYR A 52 0.57 -13.61 4.14
CA TYR A 52 0.13 -13.83 5.51
C TYR A 52 -0.45 -15.24 5.71
N ASP A 53 -1.31 -15.71 4.80
CA ASP A 53 -1.85 -17.07 4.85
C ASP A 53 -0.73 -18.11 4.69
N SER A 54 0.23 -17.89 3.81
CA SER A 54 1.43 -18.73 3.66
C SER A 54 2.25 -18.77 4.97
N THR A 55 2.43 -17.62 5.62
CA THR A 55 3.14 -17.54 6.90
C THR A 55 2.41 -18.31 8.01
N LYS A 56 1.07 -18.27 8.04
CA LYS A 56 0.27 -19.09 8.96
C LYS A 56 0.47 -20.58 8.73
N ILE A 57 0.47 -21.01 7.46
CA ILE A 57 0.67 -22.41 7.10
C ILE A 57 2.08 -22.85 7.51
N ASN A 58 3.11 -22.07 7.18
CA ASN A 58 4.50 -22.37 7.49
C ASN A 58 4.81 -22.37 9.01
N ASN A 59 4.04 -21.64 9.79
CA ASN A 59 4.11 -21.63 11.25
C ASN A 59 3.14 -22.61 11.93
N GLY A 60 2.41 -23.40 11.14
CA GLY A 60 1.50 -24.45 11.61
C GLY A 60 2.18 -25.79 11.80
N ILE A 61 1.35 -26.83 11.94
CA ILE A 61 1.83 -28.22 11.95
C ILE A 61 2.27 -28.59 10.54
N ASP A 62 3.50 -29.09 10.42
CA ASP A 62 4.07 -29.53 9.15
C ASP A 62 4.48 -31.00 9.20
N LEU A 63 4.13 -31.73 8.16
CA LEU A 63 4.55 -33.12 7.97
C LEU A 63 5.31 -33.23 6.64
N THR A 64 6.60 -33.40 6.75
CA THR A 64 7.46 -33.66 5.60
C THR A 64 7.77 -35.14 5.53
N VAL A 65 7.46 -35.75 4.37
CA VAL A 65 7.84 -37.14 4.07
C VAL A 65 8.73 -37.12 2.85
N SER A 66 9.89 -37.70 2.93
CA SER A 66 10.85 -37.78 1.84
C SER A 66 11.45 -39.19 1.72
N THR A 67 11.80 -39.60 0.51
CA THR A 67 12.52 -40.84 0.26
C THR A 67 14.02 -40.71 0.53
N GLY A 68 14.51 -39.49 0.78
CA GLY A 68 15.95 -39.20 0.88
C GLY A 68 16.67 -39.44 -0.46
N THR A 69 17.97 -39.59 -0.39
CA THR A 69 18.79 -39.87 -1.58
C THR A 69 18.67 -41.34 -1.94
N VAL A 70 18.24 -41.64 -3.16
CA VAL A 70 18.28 -43.01 -3.72
C VAL A 70 19.62 -43.20 -4.42
N LYS A 71 20.42 -44.16 -3.94
CA LYS A 71 21.67 -44.55 -4.59
C LYS A 71 21.49 -45.92 -5.27
N ILE A 72 21.90 -46.06 -6.50
CA ILE A 72 21.87 -47.28 -7.27
C ILE A 72 23.32 -47.62 -7.60
N GLN A 73 23.80 -48.76 -7.16
CA GLN A 73 25.14 -49.27 -7.45
C GLN A 73 24.98 -50.61 -8.15
N SER A 74 25.48 -50.69 -9.37
CA SER A 74 25.49 -51.92 -10.15
C SER A 74 26.93 -52.43 -10.30
N SER A 75 27.14 -53.71 -9.98
CA SER A 75 28.42 -54.43 -10.11
C SER A 75 28.22 -55.71 -10.88
N SER A 76 29.33 -56.47 -11.11
CA SER A 76 29.28 -57.83 -11.68
C SER A 76 28.44 -58.79 -10.83
N ASP A 77 28.36 -58.51 -9.52
CA ASP A 77 27.73 -59.40 -8.52
C ASP A 77 26.25 -59.12 -8.33
N GLY A 78 25.75 -57.97 -8.80
CA GLY A 78 24.36 -57.58 -8.70
C GLY A 78 24.14 -56.05 -8.54
N THR A 79 22.90 -55.65 -8.30
CA THR A 79 22.51 -54.24 -8.12
C THR A 79 22.06 -53.99 -6.71
N LYS A 80 22.67 -52.96 -6.08
CA LYS A 80 22.32 -52.46 -4.74
C LYS A 80 21.60 -51.13 -4.85
N TYR A 81 20.42 -51.06 -4.22
CA TYR A 81 19.62 -49.83 -4.08
C TYR A 81 19.69 -49.43 -2.61
N THR A 82 20.11 -48.21 -2.33
CA THR A 82 20.07 -47.65 -0.98
C THR A 82 19.19 -46.42 -0.95
N PHE A 83 18.24 -46.32 -0.05
CA PHE A 83 17.36 -45.16 0.13
C PHE A 83 17.03 -44.98 1.62
N THR A 84 16.80 -43.73 1.99
CA THR A 84 16.57 -43.36 3.40
C THR A 84 15.28 -42.60 3.51
N PRO A 85 14.11 -43.27 3.63
CA PRO A 85 12.87 -42.59 3.88
C PRO A 85 12.89 -41.87 5.23
N ASN A 86 12.49 -40.63 5.22
CA ASN A 86 12.38 -39.79 6.41
C ASN A 86 10.99 -39.21 6.52
N ALA A 87 10.44 -39.21 7.71
CA ALA A 87 9.24 -38.48 8.07
C ALA A 87 9.56 -37.50 9.22
N VAL A 88 9.21 -36.23 9.04
CA VAL A 88 9.39 -35.20 10.06
C VAL A 88 8.05 -34.55 10.31
N LEU A 89 7.48 -34.72 11.49
CA LEU A 89 6.34 -33.98 11.98
C LEU A 89 6.84 -32.85 12.87
N SER A 90 6.57 -31.62 12.49
CA SER A 90 6.93 -30.42 13.26
C SER A 90 5.67 -29.80 13.84
N ILE A 91 5.67 -29.56 15.15
CA ILE A 91 4.55 -28.93 15.87
C ILE A 91 5.09 -27.67 16.57
N PRO A 92 5.17 -26.55 15.89
CA PRO A 92 5.75 -25.29 16.41
C PRO A 92 5.01 -24.80 17.66
N GLU A 93 3.70 -25.07 17.77
CA GLU A 93 2.88 -24.68 18.92
C GLU A 93 3.28 -25.33 20.22
N TRP A 94 3.82 -26.55 20.17
CA TRP A 94 4.29 -27.28 21.32
C TRP A 94 5.79 -27.02 21.54
N ASN A 95 6.16 -25.76 21.79
CA ASN A 95 7.55 -25.35 22.02
C ASN A 95 8.53 -25.84 20.93
N GLY A 96 8.06 -25.91 19.67
CA GLY A 96 8.89 -26.41 18.57
C GLY A 96 9.15 -27.92 18.61
N THR A 97 8.22 -28.70 19.16
CA THR A 97 8.32 -30.17 19.19
C THR A 97 8.45 -30.74 17.79
N LYS A 98 9.39 -31.65 17.61
CA LYS A 98 9.61 -32.38 16.36
C LYS A 98 9.65 -33.88 16.63
N LEU A 99 8.90 -34.61 15.82
CA LEU A 99 8.99 -36.06 15.72
C LEU A 99 9.66 -36.40 14.39
N THR A 100 10.79 -37.08 14.45
CA THR A 100 11.52 -37.52 13.25
C THR A 100 11.56 -39.02 13.22
N ALA A 101 11.32 -39.62 12.07
CA ALA A 101 11.49 -41.03 11.81
C ALA A 101 12.34 -41.22 10.56
N SER A 102 13.41 -42.00 10.68
CA SER A 102 14.34 -42.28 9.58
C SER A 102 14.56 -43.78 9.50
N PHE A 103 14.33 -44.34 8.32
CA PHE A 103 14.43 -45.78 8.06
C PHE A 103 15.31 -46.03 6.83
N PRO A 104 16.66 -45.96 6.96
CA PRO A 104 17.53 -46.31 5.86
C PRO A 104 17.30 -47.76 5.43
N MET A 105 17.18 -47.99 4.14
CA MET A 105 16.90 -49.31 3.55
C MET A 105 17.88 -49.61 2.45
N THR A 106 18.35 -50.85 2.40
CA THR A 106 19.17 -51.38 1.32
C THR A 106 18.43 -52.54 0.67
N LYS A 107 18.24 -52.49 -0.64
CA LYS A 107 17.74 -53.59 -1.45
C LYS A 107 18.88 -54.11 -2.32
N LYS A 108 19.18 -55.40 -2.19
CA LYS A 108 20.15 -56.14 -3.01
C LYS A 108 19.39 -57.04 -4.00
N SER A 109 19.74 -57.03 -5.25
CA SER A 109 19.11 -57.82 -6.31
C SER A 109 20.19 -58.40 -7.24
N GLY A 110 20.16 -59.70 -7.46
CA GLY A 110 21.13 -60.43 -8.33
C GLY A 110 22.36 -60.92 -7.58
N TYR A 111 22.47 -60.74 -6.26
CA TYR A 111 23.56 -61.31 -5.45
C TYR A 111 23.30 -62.76 -5.17
N GLU A 112 24.34 -63.61 -5.33
CA GLU A 112 24.19 -65.06 -5.12
C GLU A 112 23.81 -65.47 -3.66
N SER A 113 24.25 -64.71 -2.67
CA SER A 113 24.08 -65.05 -1.25
C SER A 113 23.16 -64.14 -0.45
N GLU A 114 22.77 -62.95 -0.97
CA GLU A 114 22.10 -61.92 -0.16
C GLU A 114 21.08 -61.12 -0.98
N ASN A 115 20.05 -61.75 -1.54
CA ASN A 115 18.96 -61.04 -2.20
C ASN A 115 17.88 -60.68 -1.20
N GLY A 116 17.46 -59.41 -1.19
CA GLY A 116 16.38 -58.99 -0.30
C GLY A 116 16.36 -57.46 -0.07
N THR A 117 15.45 -57.05 0.79
CA THR A 117 15.37 -55.70 1.30
C THR A 117 15.72 -55.71 2.79
N PHE A 118 16.69 -54.94 3.14
CA PHE A 118 17.22 -54.86 4.51
C PHE A 118 16.95 -53.47 5.07
N LEU A 119 16.56 -53.41 6.32
CA LEU A 119 16.47 -52.14 7.09
C LEU A 119 17.85 -51.92 7.70
N ASP A 120 18.52 -50.85 7.28
CA ASP A 120 19.76 -50.38 7.93
C ASP A 120 19.46 -49.71 9.27
N ASP A 121 20.47 -49.19 9.99
CA ASP A 121 20.27 -48.47 11.24
C ASP A 121 19.25 -47.36 11.07
N GLY A 122 18.14 -47.42 11.77
CA GLY A 122 17.05 -46.42 11.68
C GLY A 122 16.76 -45.80 13.04
N ASN A 123 16.03 -44.70 13.08
CA ASN A 123 15.65 -44.05 14.31
C ASN A 123 14.27 -43.41 14.26
N VAL A 124 13.64 -43.35 15.43
CA VAL A 124 12.46 -42.52 15.72
C VAL A 124 12.82 -41.66 16.91
N LYS A 125 12.79 -40.31 16.72
CA LYS A 125 13.20 -39.36 17.72
C LYS A 125 12.16 -38.29 17.92
N ILE A 126 11.84 -37.98 19.16
CA ILE A 126 11.07 -36.80 19.56
C ILE A 126 12.00 -35.79 20.23
N SER A 127 11.88 -34.52 19.88
CA SER A 127 12.58 -33.43 20.54
C SER A 127 11.63 -32.29 20.83
N THR A 128 11.78 -31.63 21.97
CA THR A 128 10.94 -30.52 22.39
C THR A 128 11.75 -29.50 23.19
N GLY A 129 11.40 -28.21 23.03
CA GLY A 129 11.93 -27.16 23.88
C GLY A 129 11.22 -27.13 25.23
N ILE A 130 11.99 -27.17 26.33
CA ILE A 130 11.47 -26.97 27.71
C ILE A 130 11.42 -25.46 27.98
N ILE A 131 12.52 -24.76 27.69
CA ILE A 131 12.63 -23.31 27.67
C ILE A 131 13.15 -22.96 26.28
N THR A 132 12.39 -22.15 25.51
CA THR A 132 12.75 -21.86 24.13
C THR A 132 12.20 -20.50 23.69
N SER A 133 12.90 -19.85 22.78
CA SER A 133 12.44 -18.63 22.09
C SER A 133 11.47 -18.94 20.94
N ALA A 134 11.33 -20.20 20.53
CA ALA A 134 10.55 -20.58 19.34
C ALA A 134 9.10 -20.06 19.32
N PRO A 135 8.29 -20.16 20.41
CA PRO A 135 6.93 -19.61 20.39
C PRO A 135 6.89 -18.10 20.23
N LEU A 136 7.87 -17.39 20.80
CA LEU A 136 7.96 -15.94 20.67
C LEU A 136 8.40 -15.52 19.27
N LYS A 137 9.40 -16.20 18.69
CA LYS A 137 9.82 -16.00 17.29
C LYS A 137 8.67 -16.25 16.31
N ARG A 138 7.90 -17.33 16.54
CA ARG A 138 6.69 -17.61 15.78
C ARG A 138 5.67 -16.48 15.90
N LYS A 139 5.40 -16.00 17.11
CA LYS A 139 4.49 -14.88 17.35
C LYS A 139 4.94 -13.63 16.61
N ILE A 140 6.23 -13.29 16.65
CA ILE A 140 6.80 -12.16 15.94
C ILE A 140 6.58 -12.31 14.43
N SER A 141 6.94 -13.46 13.85
CA SER A 141 6.75 -13.74 12.42
C SER A 141 5.29 -13.59 11.96
N LEU A 142 4.35 -14.08 12.77
CA LEU A 142 2.91 -13.93 12.46
C LEU A 142 2.45 -12.48 12.57
N LEU A 143 2.90 -11.74 13.60
CA LEU A 143 2.56 -10.32 13.78
C LEU A 143 3.14 -9.44 12.66
N GLU A 144 4.39 -9.69 12.23
CA GLU A 144 5.01 -8.97 11.13
C GLU A 144 4.30 -9.25 9.80
N ALA A 145 3.93 -10.50 9.54
CA ALA A 145 3.17 -10.84 8.34
C ALA A 145 1.75 -10.24 8.36
N GLU A 146 1.07 -10.27 9.52
CA GLU A 146 -0.23 -9.62 9.71
C GLU A 146 -0.12 -8.11 9.51
N ARG A 147 0.92 -7.48 10.07
CA ARG A 147 1.18 -6.05 9.91
C ARG A 147 1.39 -5.68 8.45
N SER A 148 2.24 -6.44 7.74
CA SER A 148 2.50 -6.21 6.30
C SER A 148 1.22 -6.30 5.46
N TYR A 149 0.31 -7.23 5.80
CA TYR A 149 -1.00 -7.33 5.16
C TYR A 149 -1.88 -6.09 5.47
N ILE A 150 -2.00 -5.71 6.74
CA ILE A 150 -2.79 -4.55 7.17
C ILE A 150 -2.27 -3.26 6.53
N GLU A 151 -0.95 -3.06 6.48
CA GLU A 151 -0.33 -1.89 5.85
C GLU A 151 -0.59 -1.84 4.35
N ALA A 152 -0.54 -2.97 3.66
CA ALA A 152 -0.86 -3.02 2.23
C ALA A 152 -2.36 -2.74 1.96
N GLU A 153 -3.26 -3.20 2.83
CA GLU A 153 -4.69 -2.88 2.75
C GLU A 153 -4.94 -1.38 2.96
N ARG A 154 -4.29 -0.79 3.99
CA ARG A 154 -4.33 0.66 4.24
C ARG A 154 -3.76 1.45 3.07
N ALA A 155 -2.61 1.02 2.54
CA ALA A 155 -2.00 1.67 1.37
C ALA A 155 -2.92 1.66 0.16
N ALA A 156 -3.68 0.59 -0.08
CA ALA A 156 -4.67 0.55 -1.16
C ALA A 156 -5.85 1.51 -0.92
N GLN A 157 -6.32 1.64 0.33
CA GLN A 157 -7.37 2.61 0.70
C GLN A 157 -6.86 4.05 0.58
N ASN A 158 -5.66 4.32 1.07
CA ASN A 158 -5.03 5.64 0.97
C ASN A 158 -4.75 6.01 -0.49
N GLN A 159 -4.38 5.04 -1.33
CA GLN A 159 -4.22 5.27 -2.77
C GLN A 159 -5.53 5.67 -3.42
N ALA A 160 -6.67 5.09 -3.01
CA ALA A 160 -7.98 5.50 -3.52
C ALA A 160 -8.29 6.97 -3.18
N LEU A 161 -8.05 7.40 -1.94
CA LEU A 161 -8.21 8.80 -1.54
C LEU A 161 -7.23 9.73 -2.26
N THR A 162 -6.01 9.27 -2.52
CA THR A 162 -5.01 10.04 -3.27
C THR A 162 -5.44 10.25 -4.72
N VAL A 163 -5.91 9.19 -5.39
CA VAL A 163 -6.41 9.28 -6.77
C VAL A 163 -7.69 10.13 -6.85
N GLU A 164 -8.54 10.07 -5.83
CA GLU A 164 -9.70 10.98 -5.70
C GLU A 164 -9.25 12.44 -5.55
N ASN A 165 -8.24 12.71 -4.74
CA ASN A 165 -7.65 14.04 -4.63
C ASN A 165 -7.04 14.53 -5.94
N ASP A 166 -6.41 13.65 -6.70
CA ASP A 166 -5.87 13.97 -8.03
C ASP A 166 -6.99 14.32 -9.02
N PHE A 167 -8.11 13.59 -8.98
CA PHE A 167 -9.31 13.92 -9.75
C PHE A 167 -9.80 15.34 -9.43
N TYR A 168 -10.02 15.63 -8.15
CA TYR A 168 -10.51 16.95 -7.73
C TYR A 168 -9.49 18.06 -7.98
N THR A 169 -8.19 17.78 -7.87
CA THR A 169 -7.13 18.75 -8.23
C THR A 169 -7.13 19.07 -9.73
N ASN A 170 -7.34 18.08 -10.60
CA ASN A 170 -7.49 18.32 -12.03
C ASN A 170 -8.75 19.15 -12.31
N LEU A 171 -9.87 18.84 -11.65
CA LEU A 171 -11.13 19.58 -11.81
C LEU A 171 -10.99 21.05 -11.37
N LYS A 172 -10.37 21.28 -10.18
CA LYS A 172 -10.01 22.62 -9.72
C LYS A 172 -9.18 23.40 -10.74
N THR A 173 -8.20 22.73 -11.34
CA THR A 173 -7.33 23.34 -12.36
C THR A 173 -8.13 23.74 -13.59
N LEU A 174 -9.10 22.93 -14.01
CA LEU A 174 -9.97 23.26 -15.15
C LEU A 174 -10.86 24.46 -14.84
N TYR A 175 -11.45 24.58 -13.65
CA TYR A 175 -12.18 25.79 -13.25
C TYR A 175 -11.29 27.03 -13.26
N GLY A 176 -10.03 26.89 -12.81
CA GLY A 176 -9.04 27.97 -12.91
C GLY A 176 -8.77 28.41 -14.37
N TYR A 177 -8.71 27.47 -15.31
CA TYR A 177 -8.56 27.81 -16.72
C TYR A 177 -9.81 28.46 -17.33
N VAL A 178 -11.01 28.09 -16.87
CA VAL A 178 -12.23 28.81 -17.26
C VAL A 178 -12.16 30.26 -16.79
N SER A 179 -11.79 30.51 -15.54
CA SER A 179 -11.61 31.86 -15.00
C SER A 179 -10.53 32.67 -15.75
N ASP A 180 -9.42 32.05 -16.17
CA ASP A 180 -8.36 32.69 -16.95
C ASP A 180 -8.88 33.10 -18.33
N VAL A 181 -9.68 32.25 -19.00
CA VAL A 181 -10.33 32.60 -20.28
C VAL A 181 -11.26 33.77 -20.11
N LEU A 182 -12.11 33.78 -19.07
CA LEU A 182 -13.04 34.89 -18.82
C LEU A 182 -12.29 36.22 -18.58
N SER A 183 -11.20 36.20 -17.79
CA SER A 183 -10.39 37.40 -17.56
C SER A 183 -9.75 37.93 -18.84
N LYS A 184 -9.25 37.05 -19.72
CA LYS A 184 -8.69 37.50 -21.01
C LYS A 184 -9.76 38.01 -21.98
N LYS A 185 -11.01 37.54 -21.85
CA LYS A 185 -12.14 38.11 -22.60
C LYS A 185 -12.49 39.50 -22.12
N ASP A 186 -12.43 39.75 -20.79
CA ASP A 186 -12.65 41.11 -20.26
C ASP A 186 -11.58 42.07 -20.79
N ASP A 187 -10.28 41.69 -20.71
CA ASP A 187 -9.20 42.52 -21.28
C ASP A 187 -9.45 42.85 -22.74
N LEU A 188 -9.91 41.87 -23.55
CA LEU A 188 -10.24 42.08 -24.96
C LEU A 188 -11.43 43.04 -25.15
N TYR A 189 -12.50 42.92 -24.35
CA TYR A 189 -13.68 43.79 -24.44
C TYR A 189 -13.33 45.21 -24.06
N ASP A 190 -12.54 45.44 -23.02
CA ASP A 190 -12.08 46.77 -22.60
C ASP A 190 -11.26 47.43 -23.69
N ASP A 191 -10.34 46.71 -24.32
CA ASP A 191 -9.51 47.20 -25.40
C ASP A 191 -10.34 47.50 -26.67
N GLU A 192 -11.35 46.71 -26.97
CA GLU A 192 -12.29 46.98 -28.07
C GLU A 192 -13.17 48.19 -27.78
N LEU A 193 -13.60 48.39 -26.52
CA LEU A 193 -14.33 49.58 -26.08
C LEU A 193 -13.47 50.85 -26.26
N ASP A 194 -12.23 50.81 -25.78
CA ASP A 194 -11.26 51.88 -25.90
C ASP A 194 -11.05 52.29 -27.39
N LEU A 195 -10.95 51.30 -28.29
CA LEU A 195 -10.83 51.56 -29.72
C LEU A 195 -12.09 52.25 -30.32
N ARG A 196 -13.28 51.84 -29.84
CA ARG A 196 -14.56 52.51 -30.22
C ARG A 196 -14.58 53.96 -29.75
N VAL A 197 -14.12 54.23 -28.49
CA VAL A 197 -14.02 55.59 -27.93
C VAL A 197 -13.04 56.43 -28.75
N LEU A 198 -11.83 55.93 -29.09
CA LEU A 198 -10.87 56.62 -29.91
C LEU A 198 -11.47 56.96 -31.31
N THR A 199 -12.22 56.03 -31.88
CA THR A 199 -12.89 56.23 -33.17
C THR A 199 -13.98 57.31 -33.08
N ALA A 200 -14.77 57.31 -32.02
CA ALA A 200 -15.81 58.33 -31.74
C ALA A 200 -15.19 59.74 -31.52
N GLN A 201 -14.00 59.80 -30.94
CA GLN A 201 -13.21 61.01 -30.74
C GLN A 201 -12.57 61.54 -32.04
N GLY A 202 -12.78 60.87 -33.20
CA GLY A 202 -12.29 61.26 -34.49
C GLY A 202 -10.84 60.90 -34.83
N TYR A 203 -10.21 59.98 -34.01
CA TYR A 203 -8.89 59.48 -34.37
C TYR A 203 -8.93 58.62 -35.63
N SER A 204 -8.10 58.95 -36.60
CA SER A 204 -8.02 58.21 -37.86
C SER A 204 -7.29 56.87 -37.68
N LYS A 205 -7.56 55.87 -38.51
CA LYS A 205 -6.86 54.58 -38.55
C LYS A 205 -5.35 54.71 -38.77
N THR A 206 -4.88 55.87 -39.19
CA THR A 206 -3.46 56.16 -39.39
C THR A 206 -2.80 56.81 -38.18
N SER A 207 -3.56 57.21 -37.16
CA SER A 207 -3.03 57.79 -35.92
C SER A 207 -2.26 56.76 -35.11
N ALA A 208 -1.23 57.19 -34.36
CA ALA A 208 -0.44 56.32 -33.53
C ALA A 208 -1.26 55.64 -32.41
N SER A 209 -2.17 56.41 -31.78
CA SER A 209 -3.06 55.92 -30.74
C SER A 209 -3.98 54.79 -31.23
N TYR A 210 -4.64 55.00 -32.40
CA TYR A 210 -5.49 53.99 -33.02
C TYR A 210 -4.71 52.72 -33.34
N ARG A 211 -3.52 52.86 -33.98
CA ARG A 211 -2.69 51.69 -34.34
C ARG A 211 -2.19 50.94 -33.13
N LYS A 212 -1.81 51.63 -32.05
CA LYS A 212 -1.38 51.02 -30.81
C LYS A 212 -2.52 50.15 -30.22
N LYS A 213 -3.68 50.75 -30.03
CA LYS A 213 -4.85 50.04 -29.47
C LYS A 213 -5.28 48.86 -30.36
N TYR A 214 -5.25 49.03 -31.69
CA TYR A 214 -5.54 47.92 -32.61
C TYR A 214 -4.57 46.76 -32.48
N LEU A 215 -3.27 47.00 -32.21
CA LEU A 215 -2.29 45.98 -32.00
C LEU A 215 -2.48 45.28 -30.60
N GLU A 216 -2.92 46.00 -29.59
CA GLU A 216 -3.31 45.47 -28.30
C GLU A 216 -4.47 44.49 -28.48
N ILE A 217 -5.54 44.85 -29.12
CA ILE A 217 -6.67 43.99 -29.46
C ILE A 217 -6.23 42.71 -30.20
N GLN A 218 -5.31 42.82 -31.18
CA GLN A 218 -4.81 41.65 -31.89
C GLN A 218 -4.00 40.71 -30.96
N SER A 219 -3.33 41.31 -29.97
CA SER A 219 -2.63 40.52 -28.92
C SER A 219 -3.63 39.79 -28.01
N ASP A 220 -4.67 40.48 -27.55
CA ASP A 220 -5.66 39.92 -26.63
C ASP A 220 -6.50 38.84 -27.31
N ARG A 221 -6.88 38.99 -28.55
CA ARG A 221 -7.51 37.93 -29.37
C ARG A 221 -6.63 36.66 -29.40
N ARG A 222 -5.29 36.81 -29.55
CA ARG A 222 -4.39 35.68 -29.50
C ARG A 222 -4.38 35.06 -28.09
N ASN A 223 -4.32 35.86 -27.03
CA ASN A 223 -4.31 35.40 -25.65
C ASN A 223 -5.57 34.61 -25.31
N VAL A 224 -6.76 35.11 -25.71
CA VAL A 224 -8.03 34.40 -25.53
C VAL A 224 -8.01 33.05 -26.27
N ASN A 225 -7.61 33.04 -27.55
CA ASN A 225 -7.54 31.82 -28.35
C ASN A 225 -6.53 30.81 -27.82
N GLU A 226 -5.40 31.27 -27.27
CA GLU A 226 -4.40 30.38 -26.62
C GLU A 226 -4.94 29.76 -25.31
N ALA A 227 -5.60 30.59 -24.50
CA ALA A 227 -6.20 30.11 -23.26
C ALA A 227 -7.31 29.10 -23.53
N LEU A 228 -8.19 29.32 -24.50
CA LEU A 228 -9.24 28.38 -24.89
C LEU A 228 -8.68 27.05 -25.41
N ARG A 229 -7.69 27.09 -26.30
CA ARG A 229 -7.04 25.87 -26.79
C ARG A 229 -6.37 25.08 -25.67
N LYS A 230 -5.76 25.78 -24.71
CA LYS A 230 -5.18 25.16 -23.51
C LYS A 230 -6.28 24.51 -22.67
N LEU A 231 -7.37 25.22 -22.38
CA LEU A 231 -8.52 24.73 -21.63
C LEU A 231 -9.10 23.46 -22.28
N GLU A 232 -9.38 23.48 -23.59
CA GLU A 232 -9.91 22.33 -24.32
C GLU A 232 -8.95 21.13 -24.30
N ARG A 233 -7.64 21.39 -24.44
CA ARG A 233 -6.62 20.33 -24.35
C ARG A 233 -6.66 19.66 -23.00
N GLU A 234 -6.65 20.42 -21.92
CA GLU A 234 -6.65 19.88 -20.56
C GLU A 234 -7.99 19.19 -20.23
N THR A 235 -9.12 19.72 -20.71
CA THR A 235 -10.43 19.06 -20.63
C THR A 235 -10.42 17.72 -21.36
N SER A 236 -9.82 17.66 -22.55
CA SER A 236 -9.68 16.41 -23.29
C SER A 236 -8.81 15.37 -22.57
N ILE A 237 -7.71 15.81 -21.94
CA ILE A 237 -6.84 14.94 -21.13
C ILE A 237 -7.62 14.42 -19.91
N PHE A 238 -8.37 15.29 -19.25
CA PHE A 238 -9.21 14.91 -18.11
C PHE A 238 -10.29 13.90 -18.52
N ALA A 239 -10.97 14.13 -19.65
CA ALA A 239 -11.95 13.19 -20.18
C ALA A 239 -11.37 11.80 -20.46
N ILE A 240 -10.17 11.73 -21.08
CA ILE A 240 -9.44 10.46 -21.30
C ILE A 240 -9.18 9.74 -19.97
N LYS A 241 -8.73 10.46 -18.94
CA LYS A 241 -8.51 9.87 -17.61
C LYS A 241 -9.81 9.35 -17.00
N CYS A 242 -10.92 10.04 -17.20
CA CYS A 242 -12.25 9.60 -16.77
C CYS A 242 -12.82 8.46 -17.64
N GLY A 243 -12.21 8.15 -18.79
CA GLY A 243 -12.70 7.13 -19.72
C GLY A 243 -13.97 7.54 -20.45
N VAL A 244 -14.16 8.84 -20.67
CA VAL A 244 -15.29 9.43 -21.42
C VAL A 244 -14.80 10.16 -22.65
N ASP A 245 -15.65 10.24 -23.66
CA ASP A 245 -15.33 10.95 -24.90
C ASP A 245 -15.61 12.44 -24.75
N TYR A 246 -14.67 13.27 -25.21
CA TYR A 246 -14.80 14.70 -25.34
C TYR A 246 -14.38 15.13 -26.76
N THR A 247 -15.28 15.76 -27.49
CA THR A 247 -15.01 16.24 -28.84
C THR A 247 -14.53 17.68 -28.79
N ARG A 248 -13.30 17.93 -29.21
CA ARG A 248 -12.72 19.28 -29.29
C ARG A 248 -13.35 20.09 -30.40
N VAL A 249 -13.65 21.35 -30.08
CA VAL A 249 -14.03 22.35 -31.09
C VAL A 249 -12.80 22.80 -31.88
N PHE A 250 -11.66 23.03 -31.19
CA PHE A 250 -10.36 23.29 -31.83
C PHE A 250 -9.65 21.97 -32.16
N ASP A 251 -10.01 21.36 -33.30
CA ASP A 251 -9.28 20.17 -33.74
C ASP A 251 -7.87 20.56 -34.24
N PRO A 252 -6.79 20.00 -33.66
CA PRO A 252 -5.41 20.29 -34.09
C PRO A 252 -5.12 20.01 -35.56
N LYS A 253 -5.91 19.16 -36.21
CA LYS A 253 -5.73 18.73 -37.61
C LYS A 253 -6.46 19.64 -38.60
N THR A 254 -7.56 20.22 -38.18
CA THR A 254 -8.47 20.98 -39.07
C THR A 254 -8.63 22.47 -38.67
N PHE A 255 -7.89 22.90 -37.63
CA PHE A 255 -8.00 24.25 -37.10
C PHE A 255 -7.67 25.33 -38.17
N ASP A 256 -8.64 26.20 -38.42
CA ASP A 256 -8.49 27.38 -39.27
C ASP A 256 -8.46 28.64 -38.39
N ILE A 257 -7.31 29.32 -38.36
CA ILE A 257 -7.12 30.53 -37.57
C ILE A 257 -8.11 31.65 -37.93
N LYS A 258 -8.66 31.66 -39.16
CA LYS A 258 -9.64 32.65 -39.59
C LYS A 258 -11.01 32.49 -38.96
N LYS A 259 -11.28 31.29 -38.42
CA LYS A 259 -12.52 30.96 -37.72
C LYS A 259 -12.35 30.95 -36.20
N ALA A 260 -11.16 31.31 -35.68
CA ALA A 260 -10.85 31.22 -34.28
C ALA A 260 -11.83 31.98 -33.37
N ASP A 261 -12.23 33.18 -33.78
CA ASP A 261 -13.17 34.02 -33.00
C ASP A 261 -14.57 33.38 -32.94
N GLU A 262 -15.04 32.83 -34.08
CA GLU A 262 -16.32 32.14 -34.20
C GLU A 262 -16.36 30.84 -33.35
N LEU A 263 -15.26 30.13 -33.31
CA LEU A 263 -15.11 28.88 -32.55
C LEU A 263 -14.90 29.10 -31.04
N SER A 264 -14.48 30.30 -30.63
CA SER A 264 -14.14 30.62 -29.24
C SER A 264 -15.32 30.48 -28.30
N GLU A 265 -16.50 30.97 -28.65
CA GLU A 265 -17.71 30.85 -27.86
C GLU A 265 -18.20 29.40 -27.80
N GLN A 266 -18.13 28.71 -28.93
CA GLN A 266 -18.51 27.29 -28.98
C GLN A 266 -17.60 26.41 -28.10
N ALA A 267 -16.30 26.71 -28.10
CA ALA A 267 -15.33 25.95 -27.26
C ALA A 267 -15.56 26.18 -25.77
N LEU A 268 -15.79 27.43 -25.35
CA LEU A 268 -16.06 27.72 -23.92
C LEU A 268 -17.38 27.06 -23.47
N THR A 269 -18.42 27.15 -24.29
CA THR A 269 -19.72 26.51 -24.02
C THR A 269 -19.56 24.99 -23.92
N ALA A 270 -18.88 24.35 -24.88
CA ALA A 270 -18.66 22.91 -24.88
C ALA A 270 -17.87 22.40 -23.61
N VAL A 271 -16.92 23.23 -23.16
CA VAL A 271 -16.21 22.90 -21.90
C VAL A 271 -17.11 23.08 -20.69
N LYS A 272 -17.88 24.19 -20.61
CA LYS A 272 -18.81 24.41 -19.48
C LYS A 272 -19.89 23.31 -19.41
N ASP A 273 -20.38 22.84 -20.55
CA ASP A 273 -21.36 21.75 -20.63
C ASP A 273 -20.76 20.40 -20.23
N PHE A 274 -19.45 20.22 -20.42
CA PHE A 274 -18.75 18.98 -20.02
C PHE A 274 -18.39 18.98 -18.54
N LEU A 275 -18.01 20.13 -17.96
CA LEU A 275 -17.58 20.21 -16.56
C LEU A 275 -18.76 20.16 -15.60
N PRO A 276 -18.66 19.43 -14.48
CA PRO A 276 -19.67 19.48 -13.44
C PRO A 276 -19.77 20.90 -12.84
N MET A 277 -20.90 21.56 -13.03
CA MET A 277 -21.16 22.90 -12.50
C MET A 277 -21.82 22.88 -11.12
N GLU A 278 -22.05 21.70 -10.56
CA GLU A 278 -22.55 21.47 -9.21
C GLU A 278 -21.62 20.52 -8.49
N ILE A 279 -21.02 21.01 -7.41
CA ILE A 279 -20.18 20.21 -6.49
C ILE A 279 -20.92 20.10 -5.15
N PRO A 280 -21.04 18.89 -4.58
CA PRO A 280 -21.67 18.72 -3.28
C PRO A 280 -20.99 19.57 -2.20
N ASN A 281 -21.75 20.35 -1.49
CA ASN A 281 -21.22 21.08 -0.33
C ASN A 281 -21.04 20.08 0.82
N VAL A 282 -19.78 19.79 1.18
CA VAL A 282 -19.43 18.88 2.25
C VAL A 282 -19.06 19.65 3.53
N GLU A 283 -19.43 19.11 4.68
CA GLU A 283 -18.92 19.62 5.95
C GLU A 283 -17.43 19.30 6.08
N LEU A 284 -16.68 20.25 6.66
CA LEU A 284 -15.26 20.06 6.91
C LEU A 284 -15.05 19.11 8.09
N GLU A 285 -14.25 18.07 7.86
CA GLU A 285 -13.86 17.09 8.87
C GLU A 285 -13.26 17.78 10.09
N ASP A 286 -13.63 17.30 11.27
CA ASP A 286 -13.07 17.82 12.52
C ASP A 286 -11.84 17.02 12.91
N VAL A 287 -10.67 17.57 12.61
CA VAL A 287 -9.39 16.93 12.92
C VAL A 287 -9.21 16.67 14.43
N LEU A 288 -9.86 17.44 15.31
CA LEU A 288 -9.82 17.25 16.77
C LEU A 288 -10.64 16.03 17.24
N SER A 289 -11.48 15.46 16.40
CA SER A 289 -12.23 14.25 16.74
C SER A 289 -11.36 12.99 16.71
N TYR A 290 -10.19 13.05 16.10
CA TYR A 290 -9.25 11.93 15.98
C TYR A 290 -8.28 11.90 17.17
N LYS A 291 -7.96 10.68 17.63
CA LYS A 291 -7.00 10.48 18.71
C LYS A 291 -5.57 10.51 18.19
N ALA A 292 -4.65 11.02 18.99
CA ALA A 292 -3.21 11.04 18.67
C ALA A 292 -2.63 9.64 18.38
N GLU A 293 -3.15 8.62 19.07
CA GLU A 293 -2.73 7.22 18.89
C GLU A 293 -3.07 6.67 17.49
N ASN A 294 -4.09 7.25 16.83
CA ASN A 294 -4.52 6.88 15.49
C ASN A 294 -3.80 7.66 14.39
N TYR A 295 -2.96 8.63 14.74
CA TYR A 295 -2.10 9.30 13.78
C TYR A 295 -1.12 8.30 13.19
N THR A 296 -0.99 8.26 11.86
CA THR A 296 -0.29 7.20 11.13
C THR A 296 1.14 7.00 11.62
N ASP A 297 1.87 8.10 11.86
CA ASP A 297 3.27 8.02 12.28
C ASP A 297 3.38 7.60 13.75
N THR A 298 2.47 8.07 14.62
CA THR A 298 2.41 7.64 16.03
C THR A 298 2.08 6.14 16.14
N GLU A 299 1.09 5.66 15.38
CA GLU A 299 0.72 4.23 15.35
C GLU A 299 1.88 3.37 14.85
N SER A 300 2.58 3.82 13.81
CA SER A 300 3.75 3.12 13.28
C SER A 300 4.93 3.10 14.26
N ALA A 301 5.20 4.21 14.94
CA ALA A 301 6.25 4.29 15.95
C ALA A 301 5.95 3.37 17.16
N LEU A 302 4.72 3.38 17.65
CA LEU A 302 4.28 2.48 18.73
C LEU A 302 4.36 1.00 18.32
N TRP A 303 3.98 0.68 17.09
CA TRP A 303 4.14 -0.67 16.56
C TRP A 303 5.59 -1.10 16.50
N ASN A 304 6.48 -0.26 15.99
CA ASN A 304 7.91 -0.55 15.88
C ASN A 304 8.54 -0.75 17.26
N GLN A 305 8.18 0.07 18.24
CA GLN A 305 8.60 -0.10 19.63
C GLN A 305 8.12 -1.45 20.19
N TYR A 306 6.86 -1.80 20.01
CA TYR A 306 6.30 -3.05 20.49
C TYR A 306 6.99 -4.28 19.89
N ILE A 307 7.21 -4.30 18.56
CA ILE A 307 7.85 -5.44 17.89
C ILE A 307 9.35 -5.51 18.23
N GLY A 308 10.02 -4.36 18.38
CA GLY A 308 11.39 -4.25 18.85
C GLY A 308 11.55 -4.85 20.24
N ASP A 309 10.68 -4.53 21.17
CA ASP A 309 10.66 -5.13 22.52
C ASP A 309 10.49 -6.65 22.51
N LEU A 310 9.63 -7.15 21.63
CA LEU A 310 9.46 -8.61 21.49
C LEU A 310 10.72 -9.27 20.93
N LYS A 311 11.38 -8.65 19.95
CA LYS A 311 12.65 -9.15 19.38
C LYS A 311 13.76 -9.16 20.44
N ARG A 312 13.98 -8.05 21.14
CA ARG A 312 14.95 -7.95 22.24
C ARG A 312 14.73 -9.03 23.32
N LYS A 313 13.47 -9.38 23.62
CA LYS A 313 13.15 -10.48 24.55
C LYS A 313 13.53 -11.86 24.02
N THR A 314 13.60 -12.07 22.71
CA THR A 314 14.04 -13.37 22.14
C THR A 314 15.53 -13.57 22.22
N ASP A 315 16.33 -12.51 22.10
CA ASP A 315 17.78 -12.60 21.96
C ASP A 315 18.50 -12.93 23.25
N TYR A 316 17.85 -12.69 24.39
CA TYR A 316 18.40 -12.99 25.71
C TYR A 316 17.91 -14.32 26.32
N LYS A 317 17.04 -15.06 25.63
CA LYS A 317 16.42 -16.24 26.19
C LYS A 317 17.37 -17.44 26.17
N MET A 318 17.55 -18.07 27.33
CA MET A 318 18.19 -19.34 27.45
C MET A 318 17.34 -20.42 26.78
N GLU A 319 17.94 -21.31 26.04
CA GLU A 319 17.25 -22.43 25.41
C GLU A 319 17.62 -23.75 26.16
N LEU A 320 16.60 -24.45 26.60
CA LEU A 320 16.73 -25.78 27.20
C LEU A 320 15.78 -26.70 26.43
N GLY A 321 16.34 -27.76 25.86
CA GLY A 321 15.58 -28.77 25.13
C GLY A 321 15.72 -30.16 25.76
N ALA A 322 14.75 -31.01 25.47
CA ALA A 322 14.82 -32.43 25.77
C ALA A 322 14.59 -33.23 24.49
N TYR A 323 15.21 -34.39 24.43
CA TYR A 323 14.93 -35.35 23.38
C TYR A 323 14.85 -36.77 23.95
N GLY A 324 14.07 -37.60 23.26
CA GLY A 324 14.00 -39.03 23.48
C GLY A 324 13.87 -39.76 22.15
N GLY A 325 14.38 -40.93 22.01
CA GLY A 325 14.34 -41.65 20.75
C GLY A 325 14.54 -43.16 20.93
N TYR A 326 14.31 -43.86 19.85
CA TYR A 326 14.59 -45.27 19.68
C TYR A 326 15.40 -45.43 18.39
N THR A 327 16.57 -46.10 18.54
CA THR A 327 17.45 -46.37 17.41
C THR A 327 17.47 -47.89 17.16
N PHE A 328 17.09 -48.26 15.95
CA PHE A 328 17.14 -49.62 15.42
C PHE A 328 18.55 -49.89 14.91
N ASN A 329 19.14 -51.00 15.29
CA ASN A 329 20.44 -51.42 14.79
C ASN A 329 20.30 -52.62 13.82
N GLU A 330 20.88 -52.51 12.64
CA GLU A 330 20.94 -53.61 11.65
C GLU A 330 21.79 -54.76 12.09
N SER A 331 22.89 -54.46 12.79
CA SER A 331 23.88 -55.47 13.16
C SER A 331 23.38 -56.34 14.29
N SER A 332 23.38 -57.66 14.06
CA SER A 332 23.10 -58.66 15.09
C SER A 332 24.06 -58.61 16.25
N SER A 333 25.17 -57.89 16.16
CA SER A 333 26.14 -57.67 17.22
C SER A 333 25.84 -56.47 18.11
N LYS A 334 24.83 -55.66 17.78
CA LYS A 334 24.41 -54.48 18.56
C LYS A 334 22.91 -54.57 18.84
N TYR A 335 22.52 -54.27 20.07
CA TYR A 335 21.12 -54.13 20.45
C TYR A 335 20.57 -52.79 20.01
N ASP A 336 19.27 -52.75 19.80
CA ASP A 336 18.54 -51.47 19.69
C ASP A 336 18.74 -50.63 20.92
N THR A 337 18.70 -49.33 20.81
CA THR A 337 18.89 -48.42 21.94
C THR A 337 17.71 -47.48 22.14
N VAL A 338 17.45 -47.17 23.40
CA VAL A 338 16.61 -46.05 23.82
C VAL A 338 17.53 -44.91 24.17
N ASP A 339 17.36 -43.78 23.49
CA ASP A 339 18.17 -42.59 23.66
C ASP A 339 17.37 -41.51 24.34
N GLY A 340 17.98 -40.74 25.24
CA GLY A 340 17.35 -39.58 25.84
C GLY A 340 18.37 -38.59 26.33
N GLY A 341 17.99 -37.34 26.41
CA GLY A 341 18.92 -36.32 26.87
C GLY A 341 18.34 -34.93 26.93
N LEU A 342 19.19 -34.03 27.39
CA LEU A 342 18.93 -32.60 27.51
C LEU A 342 19.96 -31.82 26.69
N THR A 343 19.51 -30.72 26.11
CA THR A 343 20.36 -29.75 25.41
C THR A 343 20.17 -28.38 26.02
N PHE A 344 21.26 -27.66 26.19
CA PHE A 344 21.28 -26.31 26.73
C PHE A 344 22.07 -25.41 25.78
N ASP A 345 21.50 -24.28 25.45
CA ASP A 345 22.16 -23.23 24.65
C ASP A 345 21.91 -21.86 25.29
N TRP A 346 22.98 -21.12 25.54
CA TRP A 346 22.91 -19.77 26.05
C TRP A 346 24.19 -19.00 25.72
N LYS A 347 24.07 -18.01 24.85
CA LYS A 347 25.14 -17.05 24.54
C LYS A 347 26.52 -17.66 24.28
N GLY A 348 26.58 -18.72 23.46
CA GLY A 348 27.82 -19.39 23.10
C GLY A 348 28.32 -20.42 24.13
N ILE A 349 27.49 -20.75 25.10
CA ILE A 349 27.65 -21.95 25.93
C ILE A 349 26.64 -22.97 25.41
N THR A 350 27.13 -24.02 24.77
CA THR A 350 26.30 -25.15 24.40
C THR A 350 26.67 -26.37 25.25
N ALA A 351 25.71 -26.94 25.92
CA ALA A 351 25.93 -28.16 26.69
C ALA A 351 24.90 -29.22 26.31
N SER A 352 25.30 -30.47 26.26
CA SER A 352 24.38 -31.58 26.11
C SER A 352 24.75 -32.71 27.08
N ALA A 353 23.72 -33.36 27.58
CA ALA A 353 23.84 -34.58 28.37
C ALA A 353 22.86 -35.61 27.82
N GLY A 354 23.35 -36.79 27.51
CA GLY A 354 22.56 -37.87 26.96
C GLY A 354 22.89 -39.23 27.54
N VAL A 355 21.93 -40.13 27.47
CA VAL A 355 22.08 -41.54 27.81
C VAL A 355 21.49 -42.37 26.66
N SER A 356 22.23 -43.38 26.29
CA SER A 356 21.78 -44.42 25.34
C SER A 356 21.79 -45.75 26.07
N VAL A 357 20.64 -46.39 26.17
CA VAL A 357 20.44 -47.63 26.91
C VAL A 357 20.12 -48.75 25.94
N PRO A 358 20.98 -49.77 25.80
CA PRO A 358 20.69 -50.97 25.00
C PRO A 358 19.46 -51.70 25.52
N THR A 359 18.53 -52.07 24.67
CA THR A 359 17.28 -52.75 25.04
C THR A 359 17.48 -54.26 25.35
N GLY A 360 18.61 -54.81 24.90
CA GLY A 360 18.87 -56.23 24.96
C GLY A 360 18.14 -57.07 23.91
N GLN A 361 17.46 -56.39 22.95
CA GLN A 361 16.71 -57.00 21.84
C GLN A 361 16.88 -56.16 20.59
N ASN A 362 16.65 -56.76 19.42
CA ASN A 362 16.54 -56.09 18.15
C ASN A 362 15.12 -56.33 17.62
N LEU A 363 14.38 -55.25 17.33
CA LEU A 363 13.00 -55.33 16.84
C LEU A 363 12.93 -55.86 15.37
N PHE A 364 13.99 -55.65 14.63
CA PHE A 364 14.10 -56.08 13.24
C PHE A 364 15.41 -56.86 13.02
N PRO A 365 15.55 -58.08 13.63
CA PRO A 365 16.77 -58.86 13.46
C PRO A 365 16.91 -59.34 11.99
N LEU A 366 18.05 -59.04 11.38
CA LEU A 366 18.47 -59.67 10.16
C LEU A 366 18.84 -61.10 10.44
N ASP A 367 18.12 -62.02 9.80
CA ASP A 367 18.36 -63.46 9.76
C ASP A 367 18.90 -64.14 11.07
N GLY A 368 18.08 -64.87 11.73
CA GLY A 368 18.32 -66.03 12.59
C GLY A 368 19.61 -66.17 13.42
N SER A 369 20.53 -65.24 13.36
CA SER A 369 21.76 -65.26 14.11
C SER A 369 21.50 -64.70 15.52
N SER A 370 21.40 -65.59 16.48
CA SER A 370 21.45 -65.30 17.95
C SER A 370 22.67 -64.43 18.22
N GLY A 371 22.45 -63.25 18.67
CA GLY A 371 23.39 -62.16 18.79
C GLY A 371 24.75 -62.47 19.36
N GLY A 372 25.74 -61.90 18.74
CA GLY A 372 27.03 -61.62 19.36
C GLY A 372 26.84 -60.72 20.55
N GLN A 373 27.67 -60.94 21.60
CA GLN A 373 27.63 -60.18 22.86
C GLN A 373 27.90 -58.72 22.68
N SER A 374 26.84 -57.91 22.41
CA SER A 374 26.96 -56.48 22.55
C SER A 374 26.88 -56.08 24.01
N SER A 375 27.65 -55.10 24.41
CA SER A 375 27.55 -54.55 25.76
C SER A 375 26.12 -54.13 26.08
N LYS A 376 25.57 -54.58 27.19
CA LYS A 376 24.28 -54.16 27.75
C LYS A 376 24.40 -52.92 28.63
N SER A 377 25.60 -52.32 28.65
CA SER A 377 25.88 -51.18 29.53
C SER A 377 25.38 -49.89 28.92
N PRO A 378 24.72 -49.03 29.69
CA PRO A 378 24.36 -47.67 29.23
C PRO A 378 25.59 -46.87 28.83
N VAL A 379 25.44 -46.05 27.79
CA VAL A 379 26.46 -45.08 27.34
C VAL A 379 25.98 -43.71 27.74
N TYR A 380 26.80 -43.00 28.52
CA TYR A 380 26.52 -41.60 28.89
C TYR A 380 27.40 -40.70 28.05
N THR A 381 26.77 -39.67 27.46
CA THR A 381 27.46 -38.67 26.63
C THR A 381 27.30 -37.29 27.26
N PHE A 382 28.40 -36.58 27.42
CA PHE A 382 28.42 -35.19 27.85
C PHE A 382 29.21 -34.36 26.85
N SER A 383 28.68 -33.23 26.46
CA SER A 383 29.35 -32.30 25.60
C SER A 383 29.22 -30.89 26.18
N LEU A 384 30.32 -30.15 26.20
CA LEU A 384 30.34 -28.74 26.56
C LEU A 384 31.19 -27.99 25.55
N THR A 385 30.57 -27.03 24.89
CA THR A 385 31.25 -26.12 23.95
C THR A 385 31.16 -24.69 24.47
N LEU A 386 32.29 -24.02 24.52
CA LEU A 386 32.40 -22.63 24.95
C LEU A 386 32.95 -21.81 23.79
N THR A 387 32.25 -20.74 23.43
CA THR A 387 32.65 -19.82 22.37
C THR A 387 32.85 -18.41 22.94
N PRO A 388 34.08 -18.09 23.45
CA PRO A 388 34.32 -16.84 24.18
C PRO A 388 34.02 -15.55 23.38
N ASN A 389 34.18 -15.54 22.03
CA ASN A 389 33.85 -14.40 21.19
C ASN A 389 32.37 -14.04 21.24
N THR A 390 31.49 -15.02 21.42
CA THR A 390 30.05 -14.82 21.54
C THR A 390 29.69 -13.96 22.75
N TRP A 391 30.44 -14.06 23.84
CA TRP A 391 30.21 -13.22 25.02
C TRP A 391 30.55 -11.77 24.80
N ARG A 392 31.63 -11.50 24.01
CA ARG A 392 31.99 -10.13 23.61
C ARG A 392 30.93 -9.53 22.71
N LEU A 393 30.46 -10.30 21.73
CA LEU A 393 29.37 -9.91 20.85
C LEU A 393 28.09 -9.66 21.66
N ALA A 394 27.70 -10.55 22.55
CA ALA A 394 26.51 -10.38 23.41
C ALA A 394 26.57 -9.12 24.29
N SER A 395 27.79 -8.65 24.66
CA SER A 395 27.94 -7.38 25.39
C SER A 395 27.74 -6.18 24.48
N ILE A 396 28.12 -6.29 23.20
CA ILE A 396 27.87 -5.25 22.18
C ILE A 396 26.40 -5.21 21.85
N ASP A 397 25.77 -6.36 21.58
CA ASP A 397 24.36 -6.50 21.28
C ASP A 397 23.50 -5.85 22.37
N LYS A 398 23.81 -6.12 23.65
CA LYS A 398 23.12 -5.50 24.78
C LYS A 398 23.21 -3.95 24.77
N LYS A 399 24.34 -3.39 24.33
CA LYS A 399 24.49 -1.93 24.20
C LYS A 399 23.71 -1.39 23.01
N GLN A 400 23.69 -2.15 21.92
CA GLN A 400 22.89 -1.82 20.73
C GLN A 400 21.40 -1.82 21.07
N ASP A 401 20.89 -2.86 21.73
CA ASP A 401 19.51 -2.94 22.18
C ASP A 401 19.10 -1.74 23.05
N ALA A 402 19.98 -1.34 23.99
CA ALA A 402 19.71 -0.18 24.85
C ALA A 402 19.72 1.16 24.07
N LEU A 403 20.46 1.24 22.96
CA LEU A 403 20.40 2.38 22.06
C LEU A 403 19.16 2.36 21.17
N GLU A 404 18.79 1.18 20.65
CA GLU A 404 17.58 0.98 19.87
C GLU A 404 16.32 1.31 20.69
N GLU A 405 16.25 0.87 21.98
CA GLU A 405 15.17 1.24 22.87
C GLU A 405 15.01 2.76 23.00
N LYS A 406 16.13 3.49 23.15
CA LYS A 406 16.12 4.95 23.18
C LYS A 406 15.71 5.59 21.85
N ILE A 407 16.12 4.99 20.73
CA ILE A 407 15.71 5.45 19.38
C ILE A 407 14.20 5.25 19.22
N ASP A 408 13.66 4.12 19.66
CA ASP A 408 12.23 3.85 19.65
C ASP A 408 11.45 4.90 20.49
N GLU A 409 11.93 5.22 21.71
CA GLU A 409 11.32 6.26 22.57
C GLU A 409 11.35 7.66 21.91
N ILE A 410 12.49 8.02 21.28
CA ILE A 410 12.63 9.28 20.55
C ILE A 410 11.69 9.30 19.34
N SER A 411 11.56 8.18 18.62
CA SER A 411 10.67 8.08 17.46
C SER A 411 9.21 8.28 17.83
N VAL A 412 8.77 7.71 18.95
CA VAL A 412 7.40 7.91 19.48
C VAL A 412 7.20 9.38 19.86
N LYS A 413 8.19 10.00 20.49
CA LYS A 413 8.10 11.44 20.84
C LYS A 413 8.06 12.32 19.60
N SER A 414 8.94 12.06 18.61
CA SER A 414 8.92 12.82 17.34
C SER A 414 7.57 12.71 16.65
N ALA A 415 7.00 11.50 16.59
CA ALA A 415 5.68 11.30 16.00
C ALA A 415 4.55 12.05 16.73
N ALA A 416 4.69 12.25 18.06
CA ALA A 416 3.76 13.09 18.83
C ALA A 416 3.92 14.58 18.49
N ASP A 417 5.15 15.07 18.34
CA ASP A 417 5.43 16.46 17.94
C ASP A 417 4.93 16.72 16.50
N ASP A 418 5.10 15.74 15.60
CA ASP A 418 4.59 15.80 14.22
C ASP A 418 3.05 15.81 14.18
N TYR A 419 2.39 15.05 15.06
CA TYR A 419 0.95 15.09 15.23
C TYR A 419 0.45 16.48 15.62
N GLU A 420 1.06 17.10 16.64
CA GLU A 420 0.66 18.45 17.09
C GLU A 420 0.80 19.48 15.95
N THR A 421 1.89 19.38 15.18
CA THR A 421 2.14 20.24 14.01
C THR A 421 1.08 20.01 12.94
N ALA A 422 0.80 18.75 12.59
CA ALA A 422 -0.20 18.40 11.57
C ALA A 422 -1.63 18.86 11.96
N ILE A 423 -1.98 18.75 13.25
CA ILE A 423 -3.27 19.27 13.76
C ILE A 423 -3.36 20.78 13.59
N LEU A 424 -2.31 21.52 13.99
CA LEU A 424 -2.29 22.98 13.88
C LEU A 424 -2.42 23.44 12.43
N ASP A 425 -1.71 22.80 11.51
CA ASP A 425 -1.79 23.08 10.08
C ASP A 425 -3.21 22.83 9.53
N LYS A 426 -3.83 21.72 9.94
CA LYS A 426 -5.19 21.39 9.49
C LYS A 426 -6.26 22.30 10.08
N LEU A 427 -6.09 22.76 11.31
CA LEU A 427 -7.00 23.76 11.90
C LEU A 427 -6.91 25.11 11.17
N THR A 428 -5.70 25.51 10.77
CA THR A 428 -5.49 26.73 9.98
C THR A 428 -6.14 26.59 8.61
N GLU A 429 -5.84 25.50 7.86
CA GLU A 429 -6.45 25.21 6.54
C GLU A 429 -7.99 25.17 6.61
N ARG A 430 -8.55 24.60 7.68
CA ARG A 430 -10.01 24.58 7.93
C ARG A 430 -10.58 25.98 8.12
N GLY A 431 -9.86 26.83 8.85
CA GLY A 431 -10.23 28.23 9.08
C GLY A 431 -10.27 29.01 7.78
N ASP A 432 -9.22 28.87 6.96
CA ASP A 432 -9.08 29.53 5.67
C ASP A 432 -10.18 29.11 4.69
N LEU A 433 -10.49 27.81 4.62
CA LEU A 433 -11.56 27.30 3.76
C LEU A 433 -12.95 27.83 4.13
N ARG A 434 -13.24 27.94 5.44
CA ARG A 434 -14.51 28.52 5.90
C ARG A 434 -14.61 30.01 5.61
N TRP A 435 -13.52 30.73 5.76
CA TRP A 435 -13.46 32.13 5.43
C TRP A 435 -13.66 32.35 3.93
N SER A 436 -12.96 31.57 3.08
CA SER A 436 -13.08 31.62 1.63
C SER A 436 -14.49 31.27 1.16
N GLU A 437 -15.13 30.23 1.75
CA GLU A 437 -16.51 29.85 1.44
C GLU A 437 -17.48 31.04 1.61
N LYS A 438 -17.37 31.72 2.75
CA LYS A 438 -18.22 32.88 3.02
C LYS A 438 -17.92 34.04 2.08
N SER A 439 -16.65 34.34 1.85
CA SER A 439 -16.22 35.43 0.97
C SER A 439 -16.69 35.24 -0.47
N TYR A 440 -16.48 34.01 -1.02
CA TYR A 440 -16.89 33.71 -2.39
C TYR A 440 -18.41 33.65 -2.57
N ALA A 441 -19.15 33.23 -1.56
CA ALA A 441 -20.61 33.28 -1.60
C ALA A 441 -21.12 34.75 -1.63
N GLU A 442 -20.58 35.62 -0.78
CA GLU A 442 -20.90 37.05 -0.77
C GLU A 442 -20.53 37.71 -2.12
N GLU A 443 -19.36 37.38 -2.68
CA GLU A 443 -18.89 37.88 -3.97
C GLU A 443 -19.82 37.44 -5.12
N TYR A 444 -20.22 36.17 -5.16
CA TYR A 444 -21.15 35.65 -6.18
C TYR A 444 -22.52 36.31 -6.11
N ASP A 445 -23.05 36.50 -4.89
CA ASP A 445 -24.35 37.17 -4.70
C ASP A 445 -24.28 38.63 -5.18
N MET A 446 -23.22 39.35 -4.86
CA MET A 446 -23.02 40.73 -5.29
C MET A 446 -22.91 40.86 -6.84
N TYR A 447 -22.10 40.00 -7.48
CA TYR A 447 -21.98 40.00 -8.93
C TYR A 447 -23.25 39.53 -9.65
N SER A 448 -24.01 38.62 -9.04
CA SER A 448 -25.30 38.19 -9.58
C SER A 448 -26.34 39.36 -9.60
N GLN A 449 -26.33 40.16 -8.52
CA GLN A 449 -27.16 41.36 -8.45
C GLN A 449 -26.69 42.41 -9.44
N LEU A 450 -25.37 42.64 -9.56
CA LEU A 450 -24.80 43.60 -10.50
C LEU A 450 -25.13 43.23 -11.95
N GLU A 451 -25.00 41.95 -12.32
CA GLU A 451 -25.38 41.49 -13.67
C GLU A 451 -26.85 41.77 -13.96
N TYR A 452 -27.74 41.45 -13.02
CA TYR A 452 -29.18 41.72 -13.15
C TYR A 452 -29.46 43.22 -13.36
N ASP A 453 -28.80 44.09 -12.59
CA ASP A 453 -28.93 45.55 -12.75
C ASP A 453 -28.39 46.03 -14.11
N MET A 454 -27.21 45.51 -14.52
CA MET A 454 -26.59 45.82 -15.80
C MET A 454 -27.45 45.36 -16.99
N ASP A 455 -28.07 44.19 -16.94
CA ASP A 455 -29.02 43.71 -17.95
C ASP A 455 -30.24 44.67 -18.07
N THR A 456 -30.74 45.09 -16.92
CA THR A 456 -31.86 46.06 -16.88
C THR A 456 -31.48 47.42 -17.49
N TRP A 457 -30.31 47.94 -17.13
CA TRP A 457 -29.80 49.21 -17.62
C TRP A 457 -29.38 49.16 -19.10
N LEU A 458 -28.87 48.00 -19.57
CA LEU A 458 -28.58 47.79 -20.98
C LEU A 458 -29.87 47.87 -21.83
N LYS A 459 -30.93 47.21 -21.36
CA LYS A 459 -32.26 47.26 -22.00
C LYS A 459 -32.85 48.68 -22.01
N ALA A 460 -32.51 49.50 -21.02
CA ALA A 460 -32.87 50.92 -20.93
C ALA A 460 -31.94 51.83 -21.72
N GLY A 461 -30.85 51.31 -22.29
CA GLY A 461 -29.86 52.07 -23.03
C GLY A 461 -28.95 52.96 -22.15
N SER A 462 -28.87 52.67 -20.86
CA SER A 462 -28.12 53.48 -19.88
C SER A 462 -26.67 53.00 -19.67
N VAL A 463 -26.35 51.78 -20.06
CA VAL A 463 -25.01 51.19 -20.02
C VAL A 463 -24.66 50.54 -21.35
N THR A 464 -23.39 50.23 -21.55
CA THR A 464 -22.93 49.58 -22.76
C THR A 464 -23.05 48.04 -22.64
N GLU A 465 -23.02 47.37 -23.79
CA GLU A 465 -22.95 45.90 -23.84
C GLU A 465 -21.68 45.38 -23.14
N SER A 466 -20.57 46.13 -23.21
CA SER A 466 -19.31 45.81 -22.55
C SER A 466 -19.48 45.80 -21.02
N ASP A 467 -20.16 46.79 -20.44
CA ASP A 467 -20.42 46.83 -18.99
C ASP A 467 -21.25 45.66 -18.52
N TYR A 468 -22.22 45.21 -19.31
CA TYR A 468 -23.02 44.01 -19.02
C TYR A 468 -22.18 42.75 -19.11
N LEU A 469 -21.36 42.58 -20.16
CA LEU A 469 -20.52 41.41 -20.35
C LEU A 469 -19.45 41.29 -19.24
N ASP A 470 -18.87 42.40 -18.79
CA ASP A 470 -17.94 42.41 -17.66
C ASP A 470 -18.62 41.95 -16.38
N ALA A 471 -19.83 42.43 -16.08
CA ALA A 471 -20.59 41.98 -14.93
C ALA A 471 -20.94 40.50 -15.00
N ALA A 472 -21.34 39.98 -16.17
CA ALA A 472 -21.64 38.59 -16.40
C ALA A 472 -20.39 37.69 -16.23
N ASN A 473 -19.24 38.10 -16.78
CA ASN A 473 -17.97 37.37 -16.63
C ASN A 473 -17.48 37.36 -15.20
N ASN A 474 -17.63 38.45 -14.45
CA ASN A 474 -17.26 38.52 -13.03
C ASN A 474 -18.16 37.63 -12.18
N ARG A 475 -19.46 37.54 -12.45
CA ARG A 475 -20.33 36.54 -11.83
C ARG A 475 -19.86 35.11 -12.12
N ASP A 476 -19.55 34.79 -13.36
CA ASP A 476 -19.08 33.46 -13.76
C ASP A 476 -17.74 33.12 -13.09
N LYS A 477 -16.82 34.10 -12.98
CA LYS A 477 -15.56 33.92 -12.21
C LYS A 477 -15.81 33.65 -10.73
N ALA A 478 -16.73 34.40 -10.12
CA ALA A 478 -17.13 34.17 -8.72
C ALA A 478 -17.75 32.78 -8.54
N GLN A 479 -18.55 32.30 -9.50
CA GLN A 479 -19.06 30.92 -9.51
C GLN A 479 -17.92 29.90 -9.57
N MET A 480 -16.92 30.11 -10.42
CA MET A 480 -15.75 29.21 -10.47
C MET A 480 -15.01 29.20 -9.13
N ASN A 481 -14.85 30.33 -8.45
CA ASN A 481 -14.23 30.38 -7.13
C ASN A 481 -15.03 29.59 -6.08
N MET A 482 -16.36 29.61 -6.10
CA MET A 482 -17.20 28.79 -5.24
C MET A 482 -16.99 27.30 -5.53
N LEU A 483 -16.94 26.89 -6.80
CA LEU A 483 -16.69 25.49 -7.20
C LEU A 483 -15.30 25.04 -6.76
N VAL A 484 -14.28 25.89 -6.93
CA VAL A 484 -12.92 25.63 -6.46
C VAL A 484 -12.90 25.40 -4.95
N ASN A 485 -13.57 26.27 -4.17
CA ASN A 485 -13.64 26.10 -2.71
C ASN A 485 -14.37 24.82 -2.29
N ALA A 486 -15.48 24.46 -2.95
CA ALA A 486 -16.19 23.22 -2.70
C ALA A 486 -15.30 21.98 -2.97
N VAL A 487 -14.51 22.01 -4.03
CA VAL A 487 -13.50 20.98 -4.35
C VAL A 487 -12.41 20.93 -3.28
N GLU A 488 -11.90 22.08 -2.85
CA GLU A 488 -10.86 22.16 -1.81
C GLU A 488 -11.33 21.60 -0.48
N LYS A 489 -12.61 21.76 -0.12
CA LYS A 489 -13.22 21.16 1.07
C LYS A 489 -13.19 19.62 1.00
N ILE A 490 -13.47 19.04 -0.17
CA ILE A 490 -13.38 17.58 -0.38
C ILE A 490 -11.93 17.11 -0.24
N ILE A 491 -10.99 17.81 -0.90
CA ILE A 491 -9.55 17.51 -0.81
C ILE A 491 -9.05 17.60 0.64
N TYR A 492 -9.48 18.62 1.38
CA TYR A 492 -9.16 18.78 2.80
C TYR A 492 -9.64 17.57 3.60
N ASN A 493 -10.91 17.16 3.46
CA ASN A 493 -11.46 16.00 4.15
C ASN A 493 -10.69 14.72 3.86
N ASN A 494 -10.33 14.49 2.60
CA ASN A 494 -9.53 13.34 2.22
C ASN A 494 -8.11 13.41 2.80
N LYS A 495 -7.47 14.58 2.80
CA LYS A 495 -6.17 14.79 3.44
C LYS A 495 -6.22 14.52 4.95
N VAL A 496 -7.26 14.95 5.65
CA VAL A 496 -7.46 14.63 7.07
C VAL A 496 -7.57 13.12 7.26
N LYS A 497 -8.37 12.42 6.45
CA LYS A 497 -8.50 10.95 6.53
C LYS A 497 -7.20 10.21 6.26
N LEU A 498 -6.32 10.76 5.41
CA LEU A 498 -5.00 10.17 5.11
C LEU A 498 -4.03 10.28 6.28
N LEU A 499 -4.20 11.22 7.21
CA LEU A 499 -3.35 11.39 8.38
C LEU A 499 -3.59 10.32 9.45
N PHE A 500 -4.78 9.69 9.46
CA PHE A 500 -5.18 8.80 10.53
C PHE A 500 -5.43 7.38 10.03
N VAL A 501 -5.06 6.44 10.87
CA VAL A 501 -5.40 5.04 10.67
C VAL A 501 -6.88 4.87 11.00
N LYS A 502 -7.66 4.29 10.08
CA LYS A 502 -9.07 3.95 10.37
C LYS A 502 -9.11 2.96 11.51
N GLU A 503 -9.93 3.24 12.52
CA GLU A 503 -10.25 2.24 13.54
C GLU A 503 -10.82 1.00 12.85
N LYS A 504 -10.39 -0.16 13.33
CA LYS A 504 -10.95 -1.44 12.89
C LYS A 504 -12.34 -1.53 13.52
N ASP A 505 -13.39 -1.35 12.70
CA ASP A 505 -14.77 -1.65 13.09
C ASP A 505 -14.94 -3.13 13.46
#